data_7da2476242cb5b47937edea6f8bf2dec
#
_entry.id   7da2476242cb5b47937edea6f8bf2dec
#
_cell.length_a   1.000
_cell.length_b   1.000
_cell.length_c   1.000
_cell.angle_alpha   90.00
_cell.angle_beta   90.00
_cell.angle_gamma   90.00
#
_symmetry.space_group_name_H-M   'P 1'
#
loop_
_entity.id
_entity.type
_entity.pdbx_description
1 polymer ?
#
loop_
_entity_poly.entity_id
_entity_poly.type
_entity_poly.pdbx_seq_one_letter_code
_entity_poly.pdbx_strand_id
1 'polypeptide(L)'
;AATNTSLSASEWWLRSPYAYVRTAVGTVFKDGNVRYSSAQNYWAARPAFNLDLNAVLFTSAAEGGKSDVLVDSNLTEVGTGSTEWKLTLRDTSRSFNASASNTLVRVGENLTVTYSGAGTGEKEYVSAMIADNSGNILYYGRIAQNSANGTASVAIPSDLTTGTYTLKVFSEQYNGDYKTDYASEFQNITLTVNGKVSEQFNLTPGTTYLFDLSAMDIPGTVNDDLPDKTMHYVPFTYVGTVDAYVLNSSSSGENGAADDASGT
;
A
#
# COMPACT_ATOMS: atom_id res chain seq x y z
N ALA A 1 17.61 -14.03 25.30
CA ALA A 1 18.26 -15.32 25.58
C ALA A 1 17.99 -16.29 24.44
N ALA A 2 18.90 -17.25 24.16
CA ALA A 2 18.59 -18.34 23.26
C ALA A 2 17.59 -19.28 23.96
N THR A 3 16.61 -19.77 23.21
CA THR A 3 15.62 -20.74 23.70
C THR A 3 15.76 -22.05 22.94
N ASN A 4 15.45 -23.14 23.59
CA ASN A 4 15.31 -24.43 22.94
C ASN A 4 13.86 -24.64 22.48
N THR A 5 13.58 -25.79 21.87
CA THR A 5 12.22 -26.15 21.39
C THR A 5 11.16 -26.17 22.49
N SER A 6 11.55 -26.15 23.76
CA SER A 6 10.65 -26.09 24.92
C SER A 6 10.51 -24.65 25.47
N LEU A 7 10.96 -23.63 24.74
CA LEU A 7 10.93 -22.22 25.13
C LEU A 7 11.67 -21.90 26.46
N SER A 8 12.53 -22.80 26.93
CA SER A 8 13.36 -22.54 28.11
C SER A 8 14.69 -21.92 27.71
N ALA A 9 15.23 -21.06 28.59
CA ALA A 9 16.56 -20.50 28.39
C ALA A 9 17.59 -21.60 28.21
N SER A 10 18.46 -21.48 27.21
CA SER A 10 19.52 -22.42 26.89
C SER A 10 20.86 -21.69 26.81
N GLU A 11 21.92 -22.41 27.02
CA GLU A 11 23.27 -21.92 26.77
C GLU A 11 23.52 -21.85 25.28
N TRP A 12 24.37 -20.89 24.85
CA TRP A 12 24.78 -20.77 23.45
C TRP A 12 26.23 -20.37 23.28
N TRP A 13 26.82 -20.81 22.17
CA TRP A 13 28.20 -20.58 21.81
C TRP A 13 28.47 -19.10 21.48
N LEU A 14 29.64 -18.61 21.93
CA LEU A 14 30.26 -17.40 21.41
C LEU A 14 31.32 -17.78 20.37
N ARG A 15 31.74 -16.80 19.58
CA ARG A 15 32.79 -16.99 18.57
C ARG A 15 34.21 -17.08 19.15
N SER A 16 34.42 -16.63 20.37
CA SER A 16 35.74 -16.45 20.94
C SER A 16 36.27 -17.75 21.55
N PRO A 17 37.43 -18.27 21.08
CA PRO A 17 38.11 -19.39 21.72
C PRO A 17 38.66 -18.97 23.09
N TYR A 18 38.86 -19.93 23.96
CA TYR A 18 39.52 -19.70 25.25
C TYR A 18 41.05 -19.83 25.11
N ALA A 19 41.76 -18.76 25.50
CA ALA A 19 43.21 -18.68 25.26
C ALA A 19 44.04 -19.77 25.94
N TYR A 20 43.60 -20.28 27.07
CA TYR A 20 44.38 -21.23 27.89
C TYR A 20 44.01 -22.69 27.64
N VAL A 21 42.91 -23.01 27.02
CA VAL A 21 42.46 -24.37 26.74
C VAL A 21 41.93 -24.46 25.31
N ARG A 22 42.70 -25.15 24.44
CA ARG A 22 42.41 -25.21 22.99
C ARG A 22 41.09 -25.88 22.62
N THR A 23 40.48 -26.63 23.55
CA THR A 23 39.20 -27.31 23.35
C THR A 23 38.03 -26.55 23.97
N ALA A 24 38.26 -25.35 24.53
CA ALA A 24 37.24 -24.54 25.17
C ALA A 24 36.92 -23.30 24.36
N VAL A 25 35.65 -22.93 24.36
CA VAL A 25 35.07 -21.76 23.67
C VAL A 25 34.25 -20.95 24.66
N GLY A 26 34.17 -19.67 24.42
CA GLY A 26 33.29 -18.77 25.19
C GLY A 26 31.82 -19.17 25.00
N THR A 27 31.07 -19.09 26.05
CA THR A 27 29.68 -19.52 26.10
C THR A 27 28.89 -18.59 27.00
N VAL A 28 27.66 -18.26 26.61
CA VAL A 28 26.69 -17.61 27.50
C VAL A 28 25.80 -18.68 28.12
N PHE A 29 25.80 -18.73 29.44
CA PHE A 29 24.97 -19.65 30.19
C PHE A 29 23.55 -19.14 30.35
N LYS A 30 22.62 -20.00 30.74
CA LYS A 30 21.20 -19.66 30.96
C LYS A 30 20.98 -18.57 32.01
N ASP A 31 21.94 -18.33 32.89
CA ASP A 31 21.95 -17.26 33.88
C ASP A 31 22.44 -15.89 33.30
N GLY A 32 22.78 -15.88 32.01
CA GLY A 32 23.31 -14.69 31.30
C GLY A 32 24.81 -14.47 31.45
N ASN A 33 25.51 -15.27 32.30
CA ASN A 33 26.92 -15.09 32.52
C ASN A 33 27.77 -15.71 31.38
N VAL A 34 28.84 -15.02 31.01
CA VAL A 34 29.84 -15.52 30.07
C VAL A 34 30.83 -16.42 30.81
N ARG A 35 30.99 -17.64 30.29
CA ARG A 35 31.94 -18.64 30.80
C ARG A 35 32.64 -19.32 29.64
N TYR A 36 33.49 -20.27 29.91
CA TYR A 36 34.15 -21.11 28.91
C TYR A 36 33.79 -22.56 29.12
N SER A 37 33.55 -23.25 28.01
CA SER A 37 33.16 -24.66 28.04
C SER A 37 33.76 -25.43 26.91
N SER A 38 33.84 -26.77 27.09
CA SER A 38 34.33 -27.66 26.06
C SER A 38 33.49 -27.53 24.79
N ALA A 39 34.14 -27.37 23.63
CA ALA A 39 33.50 -27.32 22.33
C ALA A 39 32.78 -28.62 21.94
N GLN A 40 32.92 -29.68 22.74
CA GLN A 40 32.23 -30.96 22.57
C GLN A 40 30.81 -30.95 23.18
N ASN A 41 30.43 -29.91 23.93
CA ASN A 41 29.10 -29.81 24.49
C ASN A 41 28.07 -29.52 23.41
N TYR A 42 26.82 -29.96 23.59
CA TYR A 42 25.71 -29.74 22.68
C TYR A 42 24.91 -28.54 23.18
N TRP A 43 25.31 -27.33 22.75
CA TRP A 43 24.64 -26.09 23.12
C TRP A 43 24.07 -25.37 21.88
N ALA A 44 23.19 -24.41 22.12
CA ALA A 44 22.53 -23.69 21.05
C ALA A 44 23.52 -22.81 20.27
N ALA A 45 23.26 -22.59 18.99
CA ALA A 45 23.87 -21.56 18.20
C ALA A 45 22.96 -20.32 18.23
N ARG A 46 23.57 -19.15 18.42
CA ARG A 46 22.92 -17.85 18.26
C ARG A 46 23.66 -17.08 17.17
N PRO A 47 23.26 -17.26 15.91
CA PRO A 47 23.92 -16.59 14.80
C PRO A 47 23.74 -15.08 14.90
N ALA A 48 24.77 -14.35 14.52
CA ALA A 48 24.71 -12.91 14.29
C ALA A 48 25.18 -12.64 12.86
N PHE A 49 24.54 -11.68 12.21
CA PHE A 49 24.87 -11.27 10.87
C PHE A 49 24.67 -9.75 10.73
N ASN A 50 25.32 -9.18 9.76
CA ASN A 50 25.08 -7.80 9.36
C ASN A 50 23.99 -7.79 8.30
N LEU A 51 22.91 -7.06 8.57
CA LEU A 51 21.85 -6.82 7.59
C LEU A 51 22.19 -5.58 6.78
N ASP A 52 22.24 -5.72 5.46
CA ASP A 52 22.28 -4.56 4.56
C ASP A 52 20.89 -3.94 4.51
N LEU A 53 20.74 -2.82 5.18
CA LEU A 53 19.46 -2.10 5.23
C LEU A 53 19.04 -1.55 3.86
N ASN A 54 19.97 -1.35 2.92
CA ASN A 54 19.61 -0.93 1.57
C ASN A 54 18.94 -2.05 0.75
N ALA A 55 19.11 -3.31 1.18
CA ALA A 55 18.44 -4.44 0.57
C ALA A 55 17.03 -4.67 1.15
N VAL A 56 16.65 -4.00 2.23
CA VAL A 56 15.32 -4.12 2.83
C VAL A 56 14.40 -3.06 2.23
N LEU A 57 13.37 -3.50 1.52
CA LEU A 57 12.36 -2.60 0.96
C LEU A 57 11.35 -2.14 2.02
N PHE A 58 10.87 -3.08 2.83
CA PHE A 58 10.00 -2.80 3.96
C PHE A 58 9.94 -3.98 4.93
N THR A 59 9.37 -3.74 6.09
CA THR A 59 9.08 -4.76 7.10
C THR A 59 7.58 -4.86 7.33
N SER A 60 7.09 -6.04 7.65
CA SER A 60 5.71 -6.29 8.05
C SER A 60 5.68 -7.19 9.29
N ALA A 61 4.57 -7.23 10.01
CA ALA A 61 4.39 -8.23 11.06
C ALA A 61 4.61 -9.64 10.47
N ALA A 62 5.25 -10.52 11.20
CA ALA A 62 5.57 -11.88 10.72
C ALA A 62 4.29 -12.67 10.44
N GLU A 63 3.28 -12.52 11.30
CA GLU A 63 1.93 -13.06 11.11
C GLU A 63 0.92 -11.92 10.93
N GLY A 64 0.02 -12.06 9.98
CA GLY A 64 -1.07 -11.10 9.73
C GLY A 64 -0.65 -9.74 9.17
N GLY A 65 0.65 -9.47 8.99
CA GLY A 65 1.13 -8.20 8.45
C GLY A 65 0.98 -8.04 6.93
N LYS A 66 0.78 -9.16 6.23
CA LYS A 66 0.42 -9.20 4.81
C LYS A 66 -0.74 -10.17 4.64
N SER A 67 -1.75 -9.78 3.88
CA SER A 67 -2.86 -10.68 3.55
C SER A 67 -2.34 -11.89 2.77
N ASP A 68 -2.75 -13.10 3.17
CA ASP A 68 -2.41 -14.35 2.48
C ASP A 68 -3.34 -14.62 1.29
N VAL A 69 -4.39 -13.85 1.15
CA VAL A 69 -5.41 -14.03 0.12
C VAL A 69 -5.13 -13.12 -1.06
N LEU A 70 -5.24 -13.65 -2.27
CA LEU A 70 -5.40 -12.83 -3.46
C LEU A 70 -6.79 -12.19 -3.35
N VAL A 71 -6.81 -10.92 -3.04
CA VAL A 71 -8.07 -10.19 -2.88
C VAL A 71 -8.28 -9.43 -4.17
N ASP A 72 -9.28 -9.81 -4.93
CA ASP A 72 -9.69 -9.10 -6.13
C ASP A 72 -9.90 -7.61 -5.81
N SER A 73 -8.85 -6.82 -6.02
CA SER A 73 -8.79 -5.37 -5.87
C SER A 73 -8.69 -4.77 -4.45
N ASN A 74 -9.15 -5.42 -3.39
CA ASN A 74 -9.20 -4.81 -2.05
C ASN A 74 -7.83 -4.79 -1.35
N LEU A 75 -7.46 -3.65 -0.80
CA LEU A 75 -6.33 -3.53 0.09
C LEU A 75 -6.79 -3.63 1.54
N THR A 76 -5.98 -4.29 2.36
CA THR A 76 -6.25 -4.47 3.80
C THR A 76 -5.40 -3.51 4.60
N GLU A 77 -5.94 -2.93 5.66
CA GLU A 77 -5.17 -2.11 6.60
C GLU A 77 -4.02 -2.91 7.21
N VAL A 78 -2.85 -2.30 7.31
CA VAL A 78 -1.65 -2.95 7.84
C VAL A 78 -1.64 -2.85 9.35
N GLY A 79 -1.68 -3.99 10.03
CA GLY A 79 -1.56 -4.07 11.49
C GLY A 79 -0.18 -3.60 11.98
N THR A 80 -0.16 -2.75 12.99
CA THR A 80 1.06 -2.14 13.54
C THR A 80 1.64 -2.87 14.76
N GLY A 81 0.90 -3.82 15.35
CA GLY A 81 1.29 -4.51 16.59
C GLY A 81 1.96 -5.86 16.33
N SER A 82 3.30 -5.94 16.37
CA SER A 82 4.00 -7.22 16.33
C SER A 82 5.28 -7.19 17.13
N THR A 83 5.63 -8.33 17.72
CA THR A 83 6.94 -8.57 18.34
C THR A 83 7.92 -9.26 17.39
N GLU A 84 7.42 -9.80 16.29
CA GLU A 84 8.21 -10.48 15.25
C GLU A 84 7.96 -9.85 13.89
N TRP A 85 9.04 -9.62 13.16
CA TRP A 85 9.01 -8.90 11.89
C TRP A 85 9.53 -9.76 10.76
N LYS A 86 8.84 -9.69 9.64
CA LYS A 86 9.23 -10.25 8.37
C LYS A 86 9.89 -9.18 7.51
N LEU A 87 10.97 -9.53 6.83
CA LEU A 87 11.67 -8.63 5.92
C LEU A 87 11.21 -8.91 4.48
N THR A 88 10.92 -7.87 3.72
CA THR A 88 10.82 -7.96 2.27
C THR A 88 12.09 -7.38 1.67
N LEU A 89 12.85 -8.24 1.01
CA LEU A 89 14.17 -7.93 0.46
C LEU A 89 14.04 -7.59 -1.03
N ARG A 90 14.84 -6.64 -1.46
CA ARG A 90 14.95 -6.27 -2.86
C ARG A 90 15.65 -7.35 -3.66
N ASP A 91 14.99 -7.83 -4.71
CA ASP A 91 15.58 -8.69 -5.72
C ASP A 91 15.85 -7.87 -6.99
N THR A 92 17.10 -7.52 -7.20
CA THR A 92 17.54 -6.70 -8.34
C THR A 92 17.44 -7.42 -9.69
N SER A 93 17.20 -8.72 -9.70
CA SER A 93 16.97 -9.48 -10.93
C SER A 93 15.55 -9.32 -11.49
N ARG A 94 14.62 -8.77 -10.68
CA ARG A 94 13.23 -8.55 -11.08
C ARG A 94 13.09 -7.22 -11.81
N SER A 95 12.73 -7.29 -13.08
CA SER A 95 12.48 -6.12 -13.93
C SER A 95 10.97 -5.90 -14.05
N PHE A 96 10.39 -5.16 -13.12
CA PHE A 96 8.96 -4.90 -13.03
C PHE A 96 8.64 -3.45 -13.31
N ASN A 97 7.55 -3.19 -14.03
CA ASN A 97 7.01 -1.85 -14.26
C ASN A 97 5.50 -1.83 -14.01
N ALA A 98 5.00 -0.72 -13.47
CA ALA A 98 3.57 -0.47 -13.32
C ALA A 98 3.24 1.01 -13.49
N SER A 99 2.03 1.29 -13.98
CA SER A 99 1.50 2.64 -14.16
C SER A 99 -0.01 2.65 -14.03
N ALA A 100 -0.59 3.81 -13.78
CA ALA A 100 -2.03 4.04 -13.83
C ALA A 100 -2.32 5.25 -14.73
N SER A 101 -3.39 5.18 -15.50
CA SER A 101 -3.78 6.27 -16.44
C SER A 101 -4.50 7.43 -15.74
N ASN A 102 -5.20 7.14 -14.65
CA ASN A 102 -5.88 8.13 -13.83
C ASN A 102 -5.40 8.02 -12.39
N THR A 103 -4.90 9.11 -11.84
CA THR A 103 -4.37 9.18 -10.47
C THR A 103 -5.20 10.07 -9.55
N LEU A 104 -6.25 10.70 -10.10
CA LEU A 104 -7.27 11.39 -9.35
C LEU A 104 -8.43 10.41 -9.11
N VAL A 105 -8.60 9.98 -7.88
CA VAL A 105 -9.55 8.94 -7.49
C VAL A 105 -10.37 9.36 -6.29
N ARG A 106 -11.51 8.70 -6.07
CA ARG A 106 -12.32 8.88 -4.87
C ARG A 106 -12.26 7.65 -3.99
N VAL A 107 -12.53 7.86 -2.71
CA VAL A 107 -12.69 6.75 -1.76
C VAL A 107 -13.78 5.79 -2.24
N GLY A 108 -13.50 4.49 -2.18
CA GLY A 108 -14.40 3.44 -2.65
C GLY A 108 -14.39 3.20 -4.17
N GLU A 109 -13.68 4.01 -4.96
CA GLU A 109 -13.52 3.77 -6.40
C GLU A 109 -12.39 2.77 -6.69
N ASN A 110 -12.43 2.20 -7.89
CA ASN A 110 -11.40 1.29 -8.37
C ASN A 110 -10.44 2.03 -9.31
N LEU A 111 -9.15 1.89 -9.04
CA LEU A 111 -8.07 2.33 -9.90
C LEU A 111 -7.55 1.17 -10.75
N THR A 112 -7.44 1.34 -12.06
CA THR A 112 -6.79 0.36 -12.92
C THR A 112 -5.29 0.63 -13.00
N VAL A 113 -4.51 -0.39 -12.66
CA VAL A 113 -3.05 -0.42 -12.78
C VAL A 113 -2.68 -1.35 -13.93
N THR A 114 -1.87 -0.86 -14.87
CA THR A 114 -1.23 -1.68 -15.92
C THR A 114 0.17 -2.05 -15.46
N TYR A 115 0.54 -3.33 -15.61
CA TYR A 115 1.85 -3.81 -15.18
C TYR A 115 2.51 -4.72 -16.22
N SER A 116 3.85 -4.86 -16.11
CA SER A 116 4.65 -5.76 -16.92
C SER A 116 5.89 -6.27 -16.16
N GLY A 117 6.38 -7.44 -16.53
CA GLY A 117 7.56 -8.06 -15.92
C GLY A 117 7.30 -8.68 -14.55
N ALA A 118 6.07 -8.98 -14.20
CA ALA A 118 5.77 -9.67 -12.94
C ALA A 118 6.26 -11.12 -12.98
N GLY A 119 6.70 -11.64 -11.83
CA GLY A 119 6.96 -13.06 -11.62
C GLY A 119 5.68 -13.87 -11.79
N THR A 120 5.83 -15.10 -12.29
CA THR A 120 4.71 -16.04 -12.47
C THR A 120 4.97 -17.31 -11.68
N GLY A 121 3.95 -17.85 -11.04
CA GLY A 121 4.03 -19.07 -10.25
C GLY A 121 3.15 -19.03 -9.02
N GLU A 122 3.12 -20.13 -8.29
CA GLU A 122 2.22 -20.32 -7.14
C GLU A 122 2.43 -19.29 -6.01
N LYS A 123 3.68 -18.82 -5.85
CA LYS A 123 4.06 -17.86 -4.78
C LYS A 123 4.45 -16.49 -5.32
N GLU A 124 4.13 -16.21 -6.55
CA GLU A 124 4.45 -14.95 -7.23
C GLU A 124 3.19 -14.11 -7.39
N TYR A 125 3.27 -12.84 -7.00
CA TYR A 125 2.15 -11.92 -7.00
C TYR A 125 2.56 -10.54 -7.54
N VAL A 126 1.59 -9.80 -8.04
CA VAL A 126 1.66 -8.34 -8.09
C VAL A 126 0.97 -7.83 -6.83
N SER A 127 1.68 -7.05 -6.07
CA SER A 127 1.21 -6.49 -4.80
C SER A 127 1.18 -4.97 -4.86
N ALA A 128 0.29 -4.38 -4.07
CA ALA A 128 0.15 -2.94 -3.95
C ALA A 128 0.10 -2.51 -2.48
N MET A 129 0.64 -1.32 -2.21
CA MET A 129 0.57 -0.67 -0.90
C MET A 129 0.20 0.80 -1.07
N ILE A 130 -0.60 1.33 -0.16
CA ILE A 130 -0.83 2.77 -0.05
C ILE A 130 0.00 3.30 1.12
N ALA A 131 0.82 4.30 0.83
CA ALA A 131 1.63 5.01 1.81
C ALA A 131 1.20 6.47 1.93
N ASP A 132 1.27 7.01 3.15
CA ASP A 132 1.11 8.43 3.41
C ASP A 132 2.33 9.25 2.96
N ASN A 133 2.26 10.58 3.09
CA ASN A 133 3.35 11.49 2.74
C ASN A 133 4.59 11.35 3.66
N SER A 134 4.45 10.70 4.81
CA SER A 134 5.55 10.39 5.72
C SER A 134 6.23 9.06 5.39
N GLY A 135 5.66 8.30 4.44
CA GLY A 135 6.15 6.99 4.01
C GLY A 135 5.59 5.83 4.84
N ASN A 136 4.66 6.06 5.77
CA ASN A 136 4.02 5.00 6.52
C ASN A 136 3.10 4.20 5.59
N ILE A 137 3.18 2.88 5.63
CA ILE A 137 2.30 2.01 4.88
C ILE A 137 0.99 1.87 5.65
N LEU A 138 -0.11 2.23 5.00
CA LEU A 138 -1.45 2.19 5.56
C LEU A 138 -2.19 0.92 5.15
N TYR A 139 -2.08 0.53 3.87
CA TYR A 139 -2.77 -0.60 3.28
C TYR A 139 -1.84 -1.46 2.44
N TYR A 140 -2.12 -2.75 2.40
CA TYR A 140 -1.42 -3.73 1.57
C TYR A 140 -2.43 -4.71 0.96
N GLY A 141 -2.15 -5.20 -0.26
CA GLY A 141 -2.90 -6.29 -0.88
C GLY A 141 -2.19 -6.88 -2.09
N ARG A 142 -2.53 -8.14 -2.40
CA ARG A 142 -2.13 -8.84 -3.61
C ARG A 142 -3.20 -8.63 -4.67
N ILE A 143 -2.84 -7.98 -5.77
CA ILE A 143 -3.79 -7.49 -6.76
C ILE A 143 -3.80 -8.30 -8.06
N ALA A 144 -2.77 -9.11 -8.32
CA ALA A 144 -2.73 -10.02 -9.46
C ALA A 144 -1.78 -11.20 -9.22
N GLN A 145 -1.96 -12.27 -9.98
CA GLN A 145 -1.14 -13.48 -9.98
C GLN A 145 -1.16 -14.15 -11.35
N ASN A 146 -0.19 -15.03 -11.59
CA ASN A 146 -0.13 -15.94 -12.76
C ASN A 146 -0.02 -15.27 -14.14
N SER A 147 0.27 -13.98 -14.20
CA SER A 147 0.51 -13.26 -15.46
C SER A 147 1.69 -12.33 -15.34
N ALA A 148 2.61 -12.39 -16.28
CA ALA A 148 3.76 -11.51 -16.33
C ALA A 148 3.39 -10.07 -16.73
N ASN A 149 2.32 -9.90 -17.49
CA ASN A 149 1.84 -8.60 -17.97
C ASN A 149 0.31 -8.57 -17.90
N GLY A 150 -0.25 -7.44 -17.57
CA GLY A 150 -1.70 -7.31 -17.49
C GLY A 150 -2.17 -6.02 -16.87
N THR A 151 -3.42 -6.05 -16.46
CA THR A 151 -4.06 -5.01 -15.68
C THR A 151 -4.59 -5.59 -14.38
N ALA A 152 -4.53 -4.81 -13.31
CA ALA A 152 -5.12 -5.15 -12.03
C ALA A 152 -5.98 -3.98 -11.53
N SER A 153 -7.03 -4.29 -10.80
CA SER A 153 -7.86 -3.31 -10.12
C SER A 153 -7.37 -3.11 -8.70
N VAL A 154 -7.32 -1.86 -8.24
CA VAL A 154 -7.00 -1.50 -6.85
C VAL A 154 -8.17 -0.69 -6.31
N ALA A 155 -8.92 -1.24 -5.37
CA ALA A 155 -9.97 -0.50 -4.69
C ALA A 155 -9.36 0.50 -3.71
N ILE A 156 -9.75 1.75 -3.85
CA ILE A 156 -9.34 2.81 -2.91
C ILE A 156 -10.15 2.63 -1.62
N PRO A 157 -9.50 2.43 -0.46
CA PRO A 157 -10.21 2.21 0.79
C PRO A 157 -11.22 3.32 1.09
N SER A 158 -12.42 2.93 1.54
CA SER A 158 -13.53 3.89 1.77
C SER A 158 -13.32 4.78 2.98
N ASP A 159 -12.44 4.40 3.87
CA ASP A 159 -12.03 5.08 5.10
C ASP A 159 -10.75 5.92 4.92
N LEU A 160 -10.15 5.89 3.73
CA LEU A 160 -9.00 6.73 3.42
C LEU A 160 -9.43 8.20 3.37
N THR A 161 -8.72 9.06 4.07
CA THR A 161 -9.05 10.49 4.09
C THR A 161 -8.65 11.18 2.78
N THR A 162 -9.29 12.31 2.48
CA THR A 162 -8.90 13.16 1.34
C THR A 162 -7.45 13.61 1.48
N GLY A 163 -6.66 13.47 0.41
CA GLY A 163 -5.26 13.84 0.45
C GLY A 163 -4.44 13.23 -0.68
N THR A 164 -3.13 13.45 -0.59
CA THR A 164 -2.15 12.87 -1.52
C THR A 164 -1.48 11.67 -0.86
N TYR A 165 -1.39 10.59 -1.62
CA TYR A 165 -0.80 9.31 -1.19
C TYR A 165 0.14 8.77 -2.27
N THR A 166 0.96 7.80 -1.90
CA THR A 166 1.76 7.04 -2.87
C THR A 166 1.24 5.61 -2.93
N LEU A 167 0.76 5.20 -4.11
CA LEU A 167 0.54 3.79 -4.41
C LEU A 167 1.86 3.18 -4.86
N LYS A 168 2.34 2.21 -4.13
CA LYS A 168 3.55 1.44 -4.43
C LYS A 168 3.12 0.09 -5.01
N VAL A 169 3.47 -0.18 -6.28
CA VAL A 169 3.16 -1.44 -6.95
C VAL A 169 4.45 -2.19 -7.21
N PHE A 170 4.48 -3.50 -6.99
CA PHE A 170 5.68 -4.32 -7.11
C PHE A 170 5.36 -5.78 -7.39
N SER A 171 6.32 -6.49 -7.99
CA SER A 171 6.28 -7.95 -8.12
C SER A 171 6.88 -8.59 -6.87
N GLU A 172 6.17 -9.48 -6.24
CA GLU A 172 6.54 -10.08 -4.96
C GLU A 172 6.56 -11.61 -5.04
N GLN A 173 7.58 -12.21 -4.44
CA GLN A 173 7.65 -13.62 -4.11
C GLN A 173 7.39 -13.82 -2.62
N TYR A 174 6.36 -14.58 -2.28
CA TYR A 174 6.01 -14.92 -0.92
C TYR A 174 6.64 -16.26 -0.52
N ASN A 175 7.55 -16.25 0.45
CA ASN A 175 8.24 -17.47 0.87
C ASN A 175 7.44 -18.35 1.83
N GLY A 176 6.53 -17.76 2.60
CA GLY A 176 5.72 -18.48 3.59
C GLY A 176 6.50 -18.95 4.82
N ASP A 177 7.69 -18.37 5.07
CA ASP A 177 8.58 -18.76 6.16
C ASP A 177 8.48 -17.84 7.39
N TYR A 178 7.59 -16.84 7.36
CA TYR A 178 7.42 -15.79 8.38
C TYR A 178 8.66 -14.93 8.64
N LYS A 179 9.70 -15.01 7.79
CA LYS A 179 10.99 -14.32 7.97
C LYS A 179 11.32 -13.39 6.84
N THR A 180 11.29 -13.90 5.60
CA THR A 180 11.71 -13.16 4.42
C THR A 180 10.78 -13.38 3.25
N ASP A 181 10.58 -12.34 2.46
CA ASP A 181 10.04 -12.36 1.10
C ASP A 181 10.99 -11.61 0.18
N TYR A 182 10.82 -11.73 -1.13
CA TYR A 182 11.58 -10.99 -2.13
C TYR A 182 10.66 -10.17 -3.00
N ALA A 183 11.09 -8.99 -3.41
CA ALA A 183 10.30 -8.14 -4.30
C ALA A 183 11.16 -7.32 -5.25
N SER A 184 10.55 -6.89 -6.35
CA SER A 184 11.13 -5.89 -7.25
C SER A 184 11.22 -4.53 -6.55
N GLU A 185 11.89 -3.57 -7.17
CA GLU A 185 11.75 -2.14 -6.84
C GLU A 185 10.28 -1.73 -6.90
N PHE A 186 9.92 -0.74 -6.09
CA PHE A 186 8.59 -0.15 -6.12
C PHE A 186 8.38 0.72 -7.36
N GLN A 187 7.26 0.55 -8.02
CA GLN A 187 6.73 1.52 -8.96
C GLN A 187 5.82 2.46 -8.18
N ASN A 188 6.27 3.70 -7.99
CA ASN A 188 5.56 4.70 -7.19
C ASN A 188 4.61 5.50 -8.09
N ILE A 189 3.33 5.51 -7.75
CA ILE A 189 2.27 6.25 -8.44
C ILE A 189 1.68 7.22 -7.43
N THR A 190 1.77 8.51 -7.70
CA THR A 190 1.16 9.52 -6.84
C THR A 190 -0.35 9.50 -7.02
N LEU A 191 -1.11 9.32 -5.95
CA LEU A 191 -2.56 9.37 -5.94
C LEU A 191 -3.04 10.67 -5.31
N THR A 192 -4.03 11.30 -5.92
CA THR A 192 -4.85 12.33 -5.27
C THR A 192 -6.20 11.72 -4.96
N VAL A 193 -6.49 11.55 -3.67
CA VAL A 193 -7.72 10.93 -3.18
C VAL A 193 -8.68 12.02 -2.75
N ASN A 194 -9.87 12.03 -3.34
CA ASN A 194 -10.98 12.91 -2.97
C ASN A 194 -12.04 12.11 -2.19
N GLY A 195 -12.71 12.78 -1.28
CA GLY A 195 -13.88 12.25 -0.59
C GLY A 195 -15.09 12.13 -1.51
N LYS A 196 -16.16 11.54 -1.00
CA LYS A 196 -17.47 11.62 -1.66
C LYS A 196 -17.93 13.07 -1.73
N VAL A 197 -18.60 13.42 -2.81
CA VAL A 197 -19.09 14.79 -3.01
C VAL A 197 -19.94 15.27 -1.83
N SER A 198 -20.80 14.38 -1.29
CA SER A 198 -21.63 14.67 -0.12
C SER A 198 -20.86 14.94 1.17
N GLU A 199 -19.70 14.31 1.34
CA GLU A 199 -18.83 14.50 2.50
C GLU A 199 -17.96 15.77 2.33
N GLN A 200 -17.48 15.99 1.12
CA GLN A 200 -16.62 17.12 0.80
C GLN A 200 -17.34 18.47 0.92
N PHE A 201 -18.61 18.52 0.51
CA PHE A 201 -19.37 19.79 0.51
C PHE A 201 -20.38 19.88 1.64
N ASN A 202 -20.52 18.84 2.48
CA ASN A 202 -21.44 18.80 3.61
C ASN A 202 -22.86 19.25 3.23
N LEU A 203 -23.36 18.75 2.09
CA LEU A 203 -24.60 19.15 1.47
C LEU A 203 -25.81 18.57 2.23
N THR A 204 -26.85 19.37 2.38
CA THR A 204 -28.12 18.96 3.00
C THR A 204 -29.14 18.62 1.92
N PRO A 205 -29.75 17.43 1.94
CA PRO A 205 -30.78 17.05 0.97
C PRO A 205 -31.94 18.07 0.93
N GLY A 206 -32.44 18.36 -0.26
CA GLY A 206 -33.52 19.32 -0.48
C GLY A 206 -33.09 20.78 -0.45
N THR A 207 -31.81 21.08 -0.21
CA THR A 207 -31.30 22.47 -0.22
C THR A 207 -30.72 22.79 -1.59
N THR A 208 -31.05 23.98 -2.10
CA THR A 208 -30.45 24.51 -3.33
C THR A 208 -29.14 25.21 -3.01
N TYR A 209 -28.09 24.85 -3.72
CA TYR A 209 -26.74 25.41 -3.64
C TYR A 209 -26.41 26.13 -4.95
N LEU A 210 -25.43 27.00 -4.88
CA LEU A 210 -24.84 27.65 -6.06
C LEU A 210 -23.46 27.05 -6.31
N PHE A 211 -23.27 26.48 -7.48
CA PHE A 211 -21.96 25.96 -7.88
C PHE A 211 -21.15 27.10 -8.51
N ASP A 212 -20.03 27.46 -7.89
CA ASP A 212 -19.16 28.53 -8.37
C ASP A 212 -18.17 27.95 -9.40
N LEU A 213 -18.33 28.35 -10.65
CA LEU A 213 -17.47 27.98 -11.77
C LEU A 213 -16.28 28.92 -11.96
N SER A 214 -16.18 30.00 -11.19
CA SER A 214 -15.12 31.01 -11.38
C SER A 214 -13.69 30.47 -11.18
N ALA A 215 -13.56 29.41 -10.39
CA ALA A 215 -12.28 28.73 -10.14
C ALA A 215 -11.98 27.58 -11.13
N MET A 216 -12.89 27.25 -12.02
CA MET A 216 -12.71 26.19 -13.01
C MET A 216 -12.15 26.79 -14.30
N ASP A 217 -10.87 26.54 -14.56
CA ASP A 217 -10.30 26.74 -15.89
C ASP A 217 -10.75 25.55 -16.78
N ILE A 218 -11.82 25.75 -17.54
CA ILE A 218 -12.36 24.76 -18.47
C ILE A 218 -11.86 25.14 -19.87
N PRO A 219 -10.79 24.51 -20.38
CA PRO A 219 -10.22 24.82 -21.68
C PRO A 219 -11.26 24.57 -22.79
N GLY A 220 -11.52 25.60 -23.59
CA GLY A 220 -12.36 25.47 -24.79
C GLY A 220 -13.86 25.62 -24.57
N THR A 221 -14.29 26.01 -23.37
CA THR A 221 -15.69 26.33 -23.14
C THR A 221 -15.94 27.82 -23.01
N VAL A 222 -16.72 28.32 -23.89
CA VAL A 222 -17.92 29.20 -23.83
C VAL A 222 -17.86 30.42 -22.92
N ASN A 223 -16.86 30.59 -22.07
CA ASN A 223 -16.78 31.80 -21.24
C ASN A 223 -16.47 33.06 -22.03
N ASP A 224 -15.98 32.92 -23.26
CA ASP A 224 -15.74 34.08 -24.15
C ASP A 224 -16.97 34.50 -24.91
N ASP A 225 -17.99 33.64 -25.03
CA ASP A 225 -19.21 33.89 -25.79
C ASP A 225 -20.42 34.25 -24.90
N LEU A 226 -20.30 34.16 -23.57
CA LEU A 226 -21.36 34.59 -22.67
C LEU A 226 -21.39 36.13 -22.60
N PRO A 227 -22.53 36.74 -22.90
CA PRO A 227 -22.66 38.20 -22.88
C PRO A 227 -22.47 38.82 -21.49
N ASP A 228 -22.51 38.02 -20.46
CA ASP A 228 -22.28 38.45 -19.08
C ASP A 228 -21.30 37.53 -18.37
N LYS A 229 -20.04 37.96 -18.28
CA LYS A 229 -18.96 37.23 -17.56
C LYS A 229 -19.18 37.15 -16.04
N THR A 230 -20.30 37.61 -15.53
CA THR A 230 -20.67 37.59 -14.11
C THR A 230 -21.51 36.36 -13.72
N MET A 231 -21.98 35.56 -14.69
CA MET A 231 -22.72 34.32 -14.40
C MET A 231 -21.77 33.16 -14.11
N HIS A 232 -21.14 33.18 -12.94
CA HIS A 232 -20.24 32.14 -12.49
C HIS A 232 -20.91 31.05 -11.63
N TYR A 233 -22.23 31.12 -11.47
CA TYR A 233 -22.98 30.28 -10.55
C TYR A 233 -24.04 29.46 -11.25
N VAL A 234 -24.01 28.15 -11.02
CA VAL A 234 -25.08 27.25 -11.47
C VAL A 234 -25.85 26.77 -10.25
N PRO A 235 -27.15 26.99 -10.15
CA PRO A 235 -27.96 26.47 -9.07
C PRO A 235 -28.15 24.95 -9.26
N PHE A 236 -28.00 24.19 -8.18
CA PHE A 236 -28.37 22.78 -8.13
C PHE A 236 -29.02 22.44 -6.79
N THR A 237 -29.92 21.47 -6.78
CA THR A 237 -30.52 20.97 -5.55
C THR A 237 -29.95 19.59 -5.26
N TYR A 238 -29.32 19.45 -4.10
CA TYR A 238 -28.84 18.16 -3.65
C TYR A 238 -30.02 17.32 -3.16
N VAL A 239 -30.28 16.17 -3.79
CA VAL A 239 -31.42 15.30 -3.47
C VAL A 239 -31.06 14.14 -2.54
N GLY A 240 -29.79 13.92 -2.24
CA GLY A 240 -29.29 12.86 -1.37
C GLY A 240 -28.07 12.13 -1.96
N THR A 241 -27.59 11.11 -1.26
CA THR A 241 -26.47 10.28 -1.72
C THR A 241 -26.96 9.36 -2.83
N VAL A 242 -26.52 9.58 -4.06
CA VAL A 242 -26.61 8.62 -5.15
C VAL A 242 -25.20 8.13 -5.46
N ASP A 243 -25.04 6.84 -5.68
CA ASP A 243 -23.72 6.18 -5.85
C ASP A 243 -22.92 6.64 -7.09
N ALA A 244 -23.53 7.42 -7.99
CA ALA A 244 -22.82 8.06 -9.08
C ALA A 244 -23.62 9.28 -9.58
N TYR A 245 -23.10 10.47 -9.38
CA TYR A 245 -23.50 11.63 -10.16
C TYR A 245 -22.51 11.79 -11.32
N VAL A 246 -22.89 11.30 -12.49
CA VAL A 246 -22.17 11.60 -13.71
C VAL A 246 -22.80 12.88 -14.26
N LEU A 247 -22.10 14.00 -14.13
CA LEU A 247 -22.37 15.14 -14.99
C LEU A 247 -22.07 14.67 -16.40
N ASN A 248 -23.12 14.42 -17.17
CA ASN A 248 -22.97 14.00 -18.55
C ASN A 248 -22.45 15.19 -19.35
N SER A 249 -21.14 15.20 -19.58
CA SER A 249 -20.48 16.21 -20.41
C SER A 249 -20.81 16.10 -21.90
N SER A 250 -21.68 15.18 -22.28
CA SER A 250 -22.10 14.99 -23.68
C SER A 250 -23.24 15.88 -24.13
N SER A 251 -23.68 16.81 -23.29
CA SER A 251 -24.59 17.87 -23.81
C SER A 251 -23.80 18.83 -24.70
N SER A 252 -23.61 18.42 -25.92
CA SER A 252 -23.27 19.34 -27.03
C SER A 252 -24.47 20.27 -27.28
N GLY A 253 -25.00 20.91 -26.31
CA GLY A 253 -26.23 21.57 -26.53
C GLY A 253 -26.32 22.92 -25.87
N GLU A 254 -26.77 23.79 -26.64
CA GLU A 254 -27.15 25.16 -26.29
C GLU A 254 -28.14 25.25 -25.11
N ASN A 255 -28.58 24.10 -24.54
CA ASN A 255 -29.60 24.02 -23.49
C ASN A 255 -29.24 23.06 -22.33
N GLY A 256 -28.00 22.60 -22.24
CA GLY A 256 -27.62 21.55 -21.29
C GLY A 256 -27.90 21.90 -19.82
N ALA A 257 -27.82 23.15 -19.44
CA ALA A 257 -28.04 23.55 -18.06
C ALA A 257 -29.54 23.53 -17.65
N ALA A 258 -30.46 23.63 -18.60
CA ALA A 258 -31.89 23.61 -18.30
C ALA A 258 -32.47 22.21 -18.22
N ASP A 259 -31.91 21.26 -19.00
CA ASP A 259 -32.37 19.89 -19.02
C ASP A 259 -31.86 19.09 -17.80
N ASP A 260 -30.69 19.42 -17.28
CA ASP A 260 -30.15 18.77 -16.10
C ASP A 260 -30.89 19.13 -14.80
N ALA A 261 -31.52 20.28 -14.77
CA ALA A 261 -32.34 20.69 -13.63
C ALA A 261 -33.72 20.01 -13.58
N SER A 262 -34.17 19.43 -14.70
CA SER A 262 -35.47 18.73 -14.82
C SER A 262 -35.35 17.21 -14.78
N GLY A 263 -34.15 16.67 -14.75
CA GLY A 263 -33.85 15.24 -14.79
C GLY A 263 -33.75 14.58 -13.43
N THR A 264 -34.35 15.15 -12.43
CA THR A 264 -34.44 14.51 -11.08
C THR A 264 -35.65 13.62 -10.94
#